data_7cce0f647e4feba49c9b2263b57ee908
#
_entry.id   7cce0f647e4feba49c9b2263b57ee908
#
_cell.length_a   1.000
_cell.length_b   1.000
_cell.length_c   1.000
_cell.angle_alpha   90.00
_cell.angle_beta   90.00
_cell.angle_gamma   90.00
#
_symmetry.space_group_name_H-M   'P 1'
#
loop_
_entity.id
_entity.type
_entity.pdbx_description
1 polymer ?
#
loop_
_entity_poly.entity_id
_entity_poly.type
_entity_poly.pdbx_seq_one_letter_code
_entity_poly.pdbx_strand_id
1 'polypeptide(L)'
;VIEYPHIPVMLEESIQGLGVIPGGRYVDCTLGAGGHSEAILEHSYPGGQLLSIDADPSAITLAAERLKSFGSSVLLVNDNFANLKDICQRYEYMPVHGILFDLGLSSMQLDRQESGFSFQIEAPLDMRFSPEQELTAADIINGYDVTELSDLIWKYGEEPFSRRIARAIAEKRPFKTTTELAAAIERAVGGRHGRIHPATRTFQALRIAVNEELSHLESALSQAHSLLGHGGRLVVISYHSLEDRIVKQYFQKEAKGCICPDDIPQCVCDHQPSLRIINRRVITPSDEEISRNPRSRSAKMRVAERIIEPGEGRFFSSREDELVNHVSRTGSVQHGQAKHKGVVQRGGS
;
A
#
# COMPACT_ATOMS: atom_id res chain seq x y z
N VAL A 1 12.37 -11.42 24.70
CA VAL A 1 11.33 -10.84 23.85
C VAL A 1 11.97 -9.65 23.18
N ILE A 2 12.18 -9.69 21.87
CA ILE A 2 12.64 -8.53 21.12
C ILE A 2 11.41 -7.62 21.05
N GLU A 3 11.45 -6.50 21.76
CA GLU A 3 10.42 -5.47 21.69
C GLU A 3 10.61 -4.75 20.35
N TYR A 4 9.72 -4.99 19.38
CA TYR A 4 9.72 -4.27 18.12
C TYR A 4 9.15 -2.87 18.37
N PRO A 5 9.93 -1.79 18.27
CA PRO A 5 9.49 -0.44 18.68
C PRO A 5 8.49 0.19 17.73
N HIS A 6 8.01 -0.54 16.71
CA HIS A 6 7.13 -0.01 15.67
C HIS A 6 5.72 -0.57 15.81
N ILE A 7 4.76 0.33 16.08
CA ILE A 7 3.32 0.03 16.03
C ILE A 7 2.84 0.31 14.60
N PRO A 8 2.31 -0.69 13.87
CA PRO A 8 1.74 -0.48 12.55
C PRO A 8 0.61 0.56 12.60
N VAL A 9 0.55 1.42 11.61
CA VAL A 9 -0.47 2.48 11.54
C VAL A 9 -1.78 1.89 11.03
N MET A 10 -2.91 2.17 11.72
CA MET A 10 -4.25 1.73 11.31
C MET A 10 -4.33 0.21 11.08
N LEU A 11 -3.73 -0.58 11.99
CA LEU A 11 -3.60 -2.03 11.84
C LEU A 11 -4.96 -2.72 11.71
N GLU A 12 -5.86 -2.47 12.65
CA GLU A 12 -7.21 -3.07 12.67
C GLU A 12 -8.02 -2.67 11.43
N GLU A 13 -7.96 -1.40 11.08
CA GLU A 13 -8.64 -0.87 9.89
C GLU A 13 -8.08 -1.48 8.60
N SER A 14 -6.78 -1.78 8.56
CA SER A 14 -6.14 -2.43 7.42
C SER A 14 -6.60 -3.87 7.25
N ILE A 15 -6.65 -4.65 8.33
CA ILE A 15 -7.16 -6.02 8.31
C ILE A 15 -8.65 -6.07 7.90
N GLN A 16 -9.46 -5.18 8.46
CA GLN A 16 -10.87 -5.04 8.08
C GLN A 16 -11.03 -4.57 6.64
N GLY A 17 -10.21 -3.60 6.21
CA GLY A 17 -10.20 -3.08 4.85
C GLY A 17 -9.86 -4.15 3.82
N LEU A 18 -8.84 -4.97 4.08
CA LEU A 18 -8.46 -6.11 3.26
C LEU A 18 -9.52 -7.22 3.25
N GLY A 19 -10.37 -7.29 4.30
CA GLY A 19 -11.33 -8.37 4.46
C GLY A 19 -10.61 -9.73 4.58
N VAL A 20 -9.61 -9.80 5.44
CA VAL A 20 -8.76 -10.98 5.58
C VAL A 20 -9.58 -12.21 5.95
N ILE A 21 -9.40 -13.31 5.21
CA ILE A 21 -10.08 -14.59 5.41
C ILE A 21 -9.09 -15.75 5.56
N PRO A 22 -9.41 -16.80 6.31
CA PRO A 22 -8.62 -18.02 6.38
C PRO A 22 -8.33 -18.60 4.98
N GLY A 23 -7.09 -19.03 4.76
CA GLY A 23 -6.66 -19.58 3.47
C GLY A 23 -6.48 -18.54 2.37
N GLY A 24 -6.68 -17.25 2.65
CA GLY A 24 -6.52 -16.17 1.68
C GLY A 24 -5.06 -15.94 1.29
N ARG A 25 -4.88 -15.32 0.12
CA ARG A 25 -3.57 -14.96 -0.43
C ARG A 25 -3.46 -13.44 -0.53
N TYR A 26 -2.44 -12.86 0.08
CA TYR A 26 -2.29 -11.40 0.23
C TYR A 26 -0.91 -10.93 -0.22
N VAL A 27 -0.82 -9.65 -0.58
CA VAL A 27 0.46 -8.98 -0.83
C VAL A 27 0.56 -7.75 0.07
N ASP A 28 1.69 -7.61 0.75
CA ASP A 28 2.10 -6.40 1.46
C ASP A 28 3.23 -5.74 0.65
N CYS A 29 2.94 -4.61 0.03
CA CYS A 29 3.88 -3.92 -0.85
C CYS A 29 4.89 -3.04 -0.10
N THR A 30 4.77 -2.96 1.23
CA THR A 30 5.52 -2.05 2.11
C THR A 30 5.80 -2.73 3.44
N LEU A 31 6.59 -3.81 3.38
CA LEU A 31 6.84 -4.72 4.51
C LEU A 31 7.28 -4.01 5.79
N GLY A 32 8.22 -3.05 5.68
CA GLY A 32 8.80 -2.37 6.83
C GLY A 32 9.30 -3.34 7.90
N ALA A 33 8.85 -3.15 9.15
CA ALA A 33 9.15 -4.05 10.26
C ALA A 33 8.26 -5.31 10.32
N GLY A 34 7.38 -5.53 9.33
CA GLY A 34 6.52 -6.72 9.22
C GLY A 34 5.27 -6.73 10.08
N GLY A 35 4.85 -5.59 10.66
CA GLY A 35 3.72 -5.56 11.57
C GLY A 35 2.37 -5.83 10.90
N HIS A 36 2.09 -5.23 9.77
CA HIS A 36 0.90 -5.54 8.96
C HIS A 36 0.96 -6.97 8.43
N SER A 37 2.12 -7.38 7.93
CA SER A 37 2.38 -8.73 7.44
C SER A 37 2.07 -9.81 8.49
N GLU A 38 2.52 -9.63 9.73
CA GLU A 38 2.21 -10.54 10.85
C GLU A 38 0.71 -10.65 11.10
N ALA A 39 0.02 -9.52 11.22
CA ALA A 39 -1.43 -9.51 11.43
C ALA A 39 -2.21 -10.13 10.26
N ILE A 40 -1.80 -9.92 9.03
CA ILE A 40 -2.42 -10.58 7.86
C ILE A 40 -2.25 -12.10 7.96
N LEU A 41 -1.06 -12.60 8.32
CA LEU A 41 -0.80 -14.04 8.46
C LEU A 41 -1.61 -14.66 9.61
N GLU A 42 -1.70 -13.97 10.75
CA GLU A 42 -2.51 -14.42 11.89
C GLU A 42 -3.99 -14.55 11.53
N HIS A 43 -4.56 -13.53 10.87
CA HIS A 43 -5.98 -13.52 10.50
C HIS A 43 -6.31 -14.41 9.30
N SER A 44 -5.32 -14.73 8.46
CA SER A 44 -5.50 -15.66 7.34
C SER A 44 -5.26 -17.13 7.71
N TYR A 45 -4.87 -17.43 8.92
CA TYR A 45 -4.71 -18.80 9.40
C TYR A 45 -6.08 -19.52 9.53
N PRO A 46 -6.20 -20.81 9.20
CA PRO A 46 -5.17 -21.67 8.61
C PRO A 46 -5.03 -21.50 7.10
N GLY A 47 -3.84 -21.80 6.57
CA GLY A 47 -3.60 -21.93 5.14
C GLY A 47 -3.41 -20.60 4.39
N GLY A 48 -3.42 -19.46 5.08
CA GLY A 48 -3.13 -18.16 4.49
C GLY A 48 -1.72 -18.05 3.95
N GLN A 49 -1.54 -17.26 2.90
CA GLN A 49 -0.27 -16.99 2.26
C GLN A 49 -0.05 -15.49 2.10
N LEU A 50 1.19 -15.04 2.28
CA LEU A 50 1.58 -13.65 2.14
C LEU A 50 2.86 -13.53 1.32
N LEU A 51 2.86 -12.64 0.34
CA LEU A 51 4.05 -12.13 -0.31
C LEU A 51 4.28 -10.69 0.17
N SER A 52 5.47 -10.39 0.69
CA SER A 52 5.79 -9.05 1.20
C SER A 52 7.02 -8.49 0.51
N ILE A 53 6.95 -7.23 0.14
CA ILE A 53 7.97 -6.52 -0.66
C ILE A 53 8.50 -5.34 0.14
N ASP A 54 9.81 -5.10 0.07
CA ASP A 54 10.42 -3.85 0.52
C ASP A 54 11.68 -3.55 -0.28
N ALA A 55 11.90 -2.28 -0.59
CA ALA A 55 13.10 -1.81 -1.27
C ALA A 55 14.32 -1.75 -0.34
N ASP A 56 14.11 -1.65 0.98
CA ASP A 56 15.18 -1.62 1.98
C ASP A 56 15.57 -3.05 2.41
N PRO A 57 16.78 -3.55 2.07
CA PRO A 57 17.22 -4.89 2.47
C PRO A 57 17.26 -5.09 4.00
N SER A 58 17.38 -4.03 4.78
CA SER A 58 17.33 -4.14 6.24
C SER A 58 15.93 -4.36 6.80
N ALA A 59 14.90 -3.87 6.12
CA ALA A 59 13.51 -4.19 6.42
C ALA A 59 13.25 -5.69 6.22
N ILE A 60 13.72 -6.26 5.10
CA ILE A 60 13.64 -7.70 4.82
C ILE A 60 14.29 -8.52 5.92
N THR A 61 15.50 -8.13 6.35
CA THR A 61 16.24 -8.86 7.40
C THR A 61 15.48 -8.85 8.73
N LEU A 62 14.94 -7.69 9.14
CA LEU A 62 14.21 -7.55 10.39
C LEU A 62 12.89 -8.31 10.36
N ALA A 63 12.13 -8.16 9.28
CA ALA A 63 10.85 -8.84 9.13
C ALA A 63 11.01 -10.37 9.03
N ALA A 64 12.12 -10.87 8.45
CA ALA A 64 12.40 -12.29 8.40
C ALA A 64 12.47 -12.93 9.81
N GLU A 65 13.09 -12.26 10.78
CA GLU A 65 13.11 -12.75 12.18
C GLU A 65 11.72 -12.68 12.84
N ARG A 66 10.96 -11.60 12.60
CA ARG A 66 9.61 -11.43 13.14
C ARG A 66 8.65 -12.49 12.61
N LEU A 67 8.71 -12.76 11.31
CA LEU A 67 7.76 -13.63 10.61
C LEU A 67 8.21 -15.10 10.55
N LYS A 68 9.33 -15.44 11.21
CA LYS A 68 9.95 -16.77 11.18
C LYS A 68 9.01 -17.91 11.58
N SER A 69 8.09 -17.66 12.51
CA SER A 69 7.12 -18.66 12.99
C SER A 69 6.11 -19.09 11.94
N PHE A 70 5.89 -18.26 10.90
CA PHE A 70 4.93 -18.56 9.82
C PHE A 70 5.52 -19.46 8.72
N GLY A 71 6.83 -19.68 8.73
CA GLY A 71 7.51 -20.63 7.82
C GLY A 71 7.23 -20.36 6.34
N SER A 72 6.72 -21.37 5.65
CA SER A 72 6.43 -21.30 4.20
C SER A 72 5.18 -20.48 3.84
N SER A 73 4.44 -19.97 4.82
CA SER A 73 3.26 -19.11 4.57
C SER A 73 3.65 -17.70 4.15
N VAL A 74 4.91 -17.31 4.31
CA VAL A 74 5.40 -15.97 3.95
C VAL A 74 6.56 -16.04 2.98
N LEU A 75 6.51 -15.19 1.95
CA LEU A 75 7.58 -14.96 0.98
C LEU A 75 8.02 -13.51 1.07
N LEU A 76 9.28 -13.26 1.41
CA LEU A 76 9.87 -11.93 1.50
C LEU A 76 10.70 -11.64 0.25
N VAL A 77 10.47 -10.50 -0.37
CA VAL A 77 11.12 -10.08 -1.63
C VAL A 77 11.75 -8.71 -1.45
N ASN A 78 13.07 -8.62 -1.60
CA ASN A 78 13.74 -7.33 -1.64
C ASN A 78 13.68 -6.78 -3.07
N ASP A 79 12.74 -5.90 -3.32
CA ASP A 79 12.48 -5.26 -4.61
C ASP A 79 11.61 -4.01 -4.40
N ASN A 80 11.43 -3.21 -5.44
CA ASN A 80 10.50 -2.08 -5.42
C ASN A 80 9.09 -2.53 -5.84
N PHE A 81 8.06 -2.08 -5.14
CA PHE A 81 6.67 -2.35 -5.50
C PHE A 81 6.27 -1.80 -6.89
N ALA A 82 7.08 -0.94 -7.49
CA ALA A 82 6.94 -0.57 -8.89
C ALA A 82 7.01 -1.79 -9.83
N ASN A 83 7.64 -2.89 -9.40
CA ASN A 83 7.77 -4.16 -10.12
C ASN A 83 6.74 -5.21 -9.67
N LEU A 84 5.68 -4.82 -8.97
CA LEU A 84 4.71 -5.68 -8.30
C LEU A 84 4.19 -6.82 -9.21
N LYS A 85 3.83 -6.49 -10.45
CA LYS A 85 3.30 -7.49 -11.39
C LYS A 85 4.34 -8.54 -11.76
N ASP A 86 5.55 -8.10 -12.07
CA ASP A 86 6.65 -9.01 -12.46
C ASP A 86 7.06 -9.89 -11.28
N ILE A 87 7.05 -9.35 -10.05
CA ILE A 87 7.28 -10.11 -8.83
C ILE A 87 6.20 -11.19 -8.67
N CYS A 88 4.92 -10.82 -8.72
CA CYS A 88 3.84 -11.78 -8.58
C CYS A 88 3.84 -12.85 -9.69
N GLN A 89 4.20 -12.50 -10.91
CA GLN A 89 4.35 -13.46 -12.02
C GLN A 89 5.51 -14.41 -11.79
N ARG A 90 6.68 -13.91 -11.37
CA ARG A 90 7.87 -14.72 -11.07
C ARG A 90 7.62 -15.81 -10.03
N TYR A 91 6.80 -15.51 -9.03
CA TYR A 91 6.46 -16.44 -7.95
C TYR A 91 5.11 -17.14 -8.11
N GLU A 92 4.47 -17.01 -9.28
CA GLU A 92 3.13 -17.57 -9.57
C GLU A 92 2.09 -17.16 -8.49
N TYR A 93 2.22 -15.91 -8.00
CA TYR A 93 1.49 -15.38 -6.86
C TYR A 93 0.28 -14.54 -7.29
N MET A 94 -0.58 -15.12 -8.10
CA MET A 94 -1.81 -14.48 -8.59
C MET A 94 -2.87 -15.54 -8.93
N PRO A 95 -4.17 -15.23 -8.84
CA PRO A 95 -4.74 -13.98 -8.31
C PRO A 95 -4.64 -13.89 -6.79
N VAL A 96 -4.82 -12.67 -6.22
CA VAL A 96 -4.74 -12.42 -4.78
C VAL A 96 -6.05 -11.86 -4.22
N HIS A 97 -6.32 -12.14 -2.93
CA HIS A 97 -7.50 -11.67 -2.21
C HIS A 97 -7.37 -10.22 -1.73
N GLY A 98 -6.15 -9.76 -1.49
CA GLY A 98 -5.93 -8.38 -1.07
C GLY A 98 -4.49 -7.92 -1.24
N ILE A 99 -4.34 -6.61 -1.42
CA ILE A 99 -3.05 -5.95 -1.55
C ILE A 99 -3.05 -4.72 -0.64
N LEU A 100 -2.00 -4.59 0.16
CA LEU A 100 -1.78 -3.48 1.07
C LEU A 100 -0.62 -2.61 0.59
N PHE A 101 -0.80 -1.30 0.66
CA PHE A 101 0.25 -0.30 0.61
C PHE A 101 0.17 0.55 1.88
N ASP A 102 1.21 0.52 2.72
CA ASP A 102 1.43 1.48 3.82
C ASP A 102 2.56 2.42 3.40
N LEU A 103 2.19 3.50 2.69
CA LEU A 103 3.14 4.38 2.02
C LEU A 103 3.96 5.20 3.03
N GLY A 104 5.08 5.75 2.58
CA GLY A 104 5.91 6.65 3.36
C GLY A 104 7.13 5.98 3.97
N LEU A 105 7.61 6.53 5.09
CA LEU A 105 8.84 6.11 5.74
C LEU A 105 8.57 5.18 6.92
N SER A 106 9.29 4.08 6.98
CA SER A 106 9.34 3.29 8.21
C SER A 106 10.02 4.06 9.34
N SER A 107 9.64 3.76 10.59
CA SER A 107 10.32 4.37 11.75
C SER A 107 11.83 4.10 11.74
N MET A 108 12.24 2.91 11.27
CA MET A 108 13.66 2.56 11.17
C MET A 108 14.43 3.45 10.20
N GLN A 109 13.83 3.78 9.05
CA GLN A 109 14.44 4.69 8.08
C GLN A 109 14.58 6.10 8.63
N LEU A 110 13.59 6.57 9.41
CA LEU A 110 13.65 7.89 10.07
C LEU A 110 14.69 7.94 11.20
N ASP A 111 14.87 6.85 11.95
CA ASP A 111 15.74 6.78 13.11
C ASP A 111 17.18 6.39 12.73
N ARG A 112 17.43 5.95 11.50
CA ARG A 112 18.76 5.63 10.99
C ARG A 112 19.54 6.92 10.72
N GLN A 113 20.63 7.11 11.45
CA GLN A 113 21.45 8.35 11.41
C GLN A 113 22.07 8.63 10.03
N GLU A 114 22.26 7.63 9.17
CA GLU A 114 22.93 7.78 7.88
C GLU A 114 21.98 8.00 6.70
N SER A 115 20.67 7.82 6.89
CA SER A 115 19.69 7.84 5.79
C SER A 115 19.32 9.22 5.25
N GLY A 116 19.52 10.28 6.06
CA GLY A 116 19.22 11.65 5.66
C GLY A 116 17.74 12.03 5.58
N PHE A 117 16.81 11.16 5.98
CA PHE A 117 15.36 11.45 5.94
C PHE A 117 14.91 12.45 7.00
N SER A 118 15.61 12.52 8.13
CA SER A 118 15.30 13.46 9.21
C SER A 118 16.24 14.66 9.20
N PHE A 119 15.69 15.86 9.28
CA PHE A 119 16.48 17.09 9.48
C PHE A 119 16.70 17.43 10.96
N GLN A 120 16.20 16.61 11.87
CA GLN A 120 16.43 16.76 13.31
C GLN A 120 17.77 16.16 13.76
N ILE A 121 18.31 15.26 12.95
CA ILE A 121 19.58 14.57 13.17
C ILE A 121 20.53 14.98 12.06
N GLU A 122 21.78 15.31 12.40
CA GLU A 122 22.81 15.59 11.41
C GLU A 122 23.17 14.29 10.66
N ALA A 123 22.96 14.31 9.35
CA ALA A 123 23.17 13.16 8.48
C ALA A 123 23.58 13.61 7.07
N PRO A 124 24.20 12.77 6.25
CA PRO A 124 24.39 13.04 4.84
C PRO A 124 23.04 13.28 4.13
N LEU A 125 23.02 14.05 3.06
CA LEU A 125 21.85 14.27 2.22
C LEU A 125 21.68 13.12 1.24
N ASP A 126 21.37 11.93 1.75
CA ASP A 126 21.17 10.70 0.94
C ASP A 126 19.72 10.55 0.50
N MET A 127 18.81 10.22 1.38
CA MET A 127 17.36 10.00 1.20
C MET A 127 16.96 8.85 0.27
N ARG A 128 17.85 7.93 -0.08
CA ARG A 128 17.51 6.74 -0.89
C ARG A 128 16.86 5.66 -0.04
N PHE A 129 15.85 4.97 -0.60
CA PHE A 129 15.28 3.76 0.02
C PHE A 129 16.17 2.54 -0.19
N SER A 130 16.79 2.43 -1.34
CA SER A 130 17.76 1.38 -1.67
C SER A 130 19.14 1.97 -1.92
N PRO A 131 20.22 1.32 -1.42
CA PRO A 131 21.58 1.75 -1.70
C PRO A 131 21.98 1.62 -3.18
N GLU A 132 21.21 0.85 -3.97
CA GLU A 132 21.44 0.65 -5.41
C GLU A 132 20.96 1.84 -6.26
N GLN A 133 20.14 2.74 -5.70
CA GLN A 133 19.73 3.96 -6.40
C GLN A 133 20.95 4.89 -6.59
N GLU A 134 21.05 5.51 -7.77
CA GLU A 134 22.18 6.40 -8.09
C GLU A 134 21.96 7.81 -7.54
N LEU A 135 20.73 8.36 -7.69
CA LEU A 135 20.40 9.74 -7.34
C LEU A 135 20.22 9.92 -5.82
N THR A 136 20.94 10.87 -5.26
CA THR A 136 20.81 11.27 -3.84
C THR A 136 20.20 12.67 -3.70
N ALA A 137 19.74 13.02 -2.49
CA ALA A 137 19.29 14.37 -2.18
C ALA A 137 20.43 15.40 -2.33
N ALA A 138 21.68 14.98 -2.08
CA ALA A 138 22.87 15.82 -2.29
C ALA A 138 23.03 16.20 -3.77
N ASP A 139 22.82 15.26 -4.68
CA ASP A 139 22.93 15.52 -6.12
C ASP A 139 21.89 16.53 -6.59
N ILE A 140 20.65 16.39 -6.11
CA ILE A 140 19.58 17.36 -6.40
C ILE A 140 19.92 18.75 -5.84
N ILE A 141 20.25 18.82 -4.57
CA ILE A 141 20.50 20.09 -3.86
C ILE A 141 21.72 20.81 -4.43
N ASN A 142 22.77 20.09 -4.76
CA ASN A 142 24.03 20.70 -5.22
C ASN A 142 24.14 20.82 -6.74
N GLY A 143 23.38 20.00 -7.51
CA GLY A 143 23.51 19.92 -8.97
C GLY A 143 22.40 20.63 -9.78
N TYR A 144 21.15 20.58 -9.35
CA TYR A 144 20.03 21.14 -10.14
C TYR A 144 20.11 22.66 -10.25
N ASP A 145 19.63 23.22 -11.35
CA ASP A 145 19.51 24.67 -11.46
C ASP A 145 18.40 25.25 -10.56
N VAL A 146 18.36 26.58 -10.42
CA VAL A 146 17.39 27.24 -9.52
C VAL A 146 15.96 27.00 -9.93
N THR A 147 15.69 26.89 -11.22
CA THR A 147 14.34 26.69 -11.75
C THR A 147 13.89 25.27 -11.52
N GLU A 148 14.72 24.28 -11.88
CA GLU A 148 14.47 22.87 -11.65
C GLU A 148 14.23 22.59 -10.16
N LEU A 149 15.08 23.14 -9.28
CA LEU A 149 14.93 22.96 -7.84
C LEU A 149 13.65 23.63 -7.31
N SER A 150 13.32 24.83 -7.81
CA SER A 150 12.08 25.50 -7.44
C SER A 150 10.84 24.73 -7.85
N ASP A 151 10.84 24.20 -9.06
CA ASP A 151 9.71 23.43 -9.61
C ASP A 151 9.55 22.10 -8.89
N LEU A 152 10.66 21.43 -8.53
CA LEU A 152 10.66 20.22 -7.73
C LEU A 152 10.05 20.49 -6.34
N ILE A 153 10.51 21.52 -5.64
CA ILE A 153 10.02 21.89 -4.30
C ILE A 153 8.54 22.29 -4.36
N TRP A 154 8.12 23.00 -5.40
CA TRP A 154 6.72 23.35 -5.60
C TRP A 154 5.85 22.12 -5.89
N LYS A 155 6.27 21.30 -6.84
CA LYS A 155 5.50 20.15 -7.32
C LYS A 155 5.33 19.07 -6.25
N TYR A 156 6.41 18.72 -5.55
CA TYR A 156 6.43 17.60 -4.61
C TYR A 156 6.31 18.02 -3.13
N GLY A 157 6.62 19.26 -2.82
CA GLY A 157 6.47 19.80 -1.47
C GLY A 157 5.18 20.61 -1.27
N GLU A 158 4.52 21.03 -2.33
CA GLU A 158 3.42 22.03 -2.28
C GLU A 158 3.85 23.28 -1.46
N GLU A 159 5.15 23.69 -1.61
CA GLU A 159 5.77 24.74 -0.82
C GLU A 159 5.65 26.11 -1.50
N PRO A 160 4.86 27.06 -0.96
CA PRO A 160 4.63 28.36 -1.58
C PRO A 160 5.90 29.20 -1.77
N PHE A 161 6.89 29.02 -0.90
CA PHE A 161 8.15 29.75 -0.94
C PHE A 161 9.25 29.05 -1.77
N SER A 162 8.89 28.08 -2.62
CA SER A 162 9.82 27.23 -3.38
C SER A 162 10.89 28.03 -4.13
N ARG A 163 10.52 29.11 -4.82
CA ARG A 163 11.46 29.97 -5.56
C ARG A 163 12.48 30.66 -4.64
N ARG A 164 12.03 31.12 -3.47
CA ARG A 164 12.90 31.78 -2.47
C ARG A 164 13.85 30.77 -1.84
N ILE A 165 13.37 29.59 -1.53
CA ILE A 165 14.15 28.47 -0.99
C ILE A 165 15.20 28.03 -2.00
N ALA A 166 14.83 27.79 -3.27
CA ALA A 166 15.74 27.36 -4.32
C ALA A 166 16.89 28.36 -4.56
N ARG A 167 16.60 29.68 -4.58
CA ARG A 167 17.64 30.71 -4.67
C ARG A 167 18.59 30.68 -3.49
N ALA A 168 18.05 30.62 -2.25
CA ALA A 168 18.87 30.60 -1.04
C ALA A 168 19.75 29.34 -0.95
N ILE A 169 19.28 28.20 -1.48
CA ILE A 169 20.07 26.98 -1.62
C ILE A 169 21.19 27.21 -2.62
N ALA A 170 20.89 27.67 -3.84
CA ALA A 170 21.88 27.86 -4.89
C ALA A 170 23.00 28.83 -4.49
N GLU A 171 22.67 29.88 -3.75
CA GLU A 171 23.67 30.88 -3.24
C GLU A 171 24.63 30.32 -2.19
N LYS A 172 24.25 29.22 -1.51
CA LYS A 172 25.00 28.70 -0.34
C LYS A 172 25.64 27.32 -0.55
N ARG A 173 25.49 26.76 -1.75
CA ARG A 173 26.10 25.47 -2.11
C ARG A 173 27.63 25.49 -1.88
N PRO A 174 28.24 24.33 -1.57
CA PRO A 174 27.60 23.01 -1.43
C PRO A 174 27.04 22.75 -0.03
N PHE A 175 25.95 21.96 0.06
CA PHE A 175 25.41 21.40 1.29
C PHE A 175 25.87 19.97 1.47
N LYS A 176 26.26 19.61 2.70
CA LYS A 176 26.71 18.27 3.05
C LYS A 176 25.75 17.54 3.97
N THR A 177 25.07 18.26 4.86
CA THR A 177 24.24 17.65 5.90
C THR A 177 22.80 18.16 5.89
N THR A 178 21.92 17.34 6.46
CA THR A 178 20.50 17.63 6.63
C THR A 178 20.26 18.89 7.46
N THR A 179 21.03 19.07 8.52
CA THR A 179 20.90 20.23 9.43
C THR A 179 21.35 21.53 8.79
N GLU A 180 22.43 21.51 8.00
CA GLU A 180 22.86 22.68 7.20
C GLU A 180 21.76 23.13 6.24
N LEU A 181 21.18 22.19 5.49
CA LEU A 181 20.10 22.46 4.55
C LEU A 181 18.85 23.00 5.27
N ALA A 182 18.42 22.33 6.36
CA ALA A 182 17.26 22.76 7.13
C ALA A 182 17.42 24.19 7.69
N ALA A 183 18.60 24.54 8.22
CA ALA A 183 18.89 25.88 8.70
C ALA A 183 18.91 26.94 7.58
N ALA A 184 19.34 26.56 6.38
CA ALA A 184 19.30 27.45 5.21
C ALA A 184 17.85 27.71 4.76
N ILE A 185 17.01 26.68 4.73
CA ILE A 185 15.58 26.80 4.40
C ILE A 185 14.86 27.67 5.43
N GLU A 186 15.06 27.44 6.73
CA GLU A 186 14.44 28.21 7.80
C GLU A 186 14.77 29.70 7.69
N ARG A 187 16.04 30.02 7.45
CA ARG A 187 16.47 31.41 7.19
C ARG A 187 15.84 32.00 5.93
N ALA A 188 15.74 31.19 4.86
CA ALA A 188 15.17 31.66 3.60
C ALA A 188 13.70 32.06 3.74
N VAL A 189 12.90 31.40 4.58
CA VAL A 189 11.48 31.72 4.77
C VAL A 189 11.22 32.72 5.91
N GLY A 190 12.25 33.15 6.63
CA GLY A 190 12.12 34.15 7.70
C GLY A 190 11.81 33.56 9.08
N GLY A 191 12.21 32.31 9.32
CA GLY A 191 12.03 31.61 10.61
C GLY A 191 10.81 30.67 10.63
N ARG A 192 10.50 30.15 11.81
CA ARG A 192 9.36 29.24 12.00
C ARG A 192 8.04 29.99 12.08
N HIS A 193 7.13 29.70 11.18
CA HIS A 193 5.77 30.21 11.15
C HIS A 193 4.79 29.04 11.19
N GLY A 194 4.16 28.79 12.36
CA GLY A 194 3.16 27.72 12.53
C GLY A 194 3.70 26.44 13.16
N ARG A 195 2.90 25.35 13.06
CA ARG A 195 3.16 24.06 13.74
C ARG A 195 4.17 23.17 13.01
N ILE A 196 4.34 23.35 11.70
CA ILE A 196 5.18 22.52 10.84
C ILE A 196 6.52 23.24 10.63
N HIS A 197 7.62 22.49 10.76
CA HIS A 197 8.94 23.04 10.51
C HIS A 197 9.10 23.46 9.03
N PRO A 198 9.71 24.61 8.71
CA PRO A 198 9.82 25.09 7.32
C PRO A 198 10.49 24.11 6.35
N ALA A 199 11.44 23.31 6.84
CA ALA A 199 12.13 22.31 6.01
C ALA A 199 11.27 21.11 5.65
N THR A 200 10.16 20.82 6.36
CA THR A 200 9.37 19.58 6.18
C THR A 200 8.95 19.38 4.74
N ARG A 201 8.40 20.40 4.08
CA ARG A 201 7.91 20.30 2.70
C ARG A 201 9.05 20.15 1.68
N THR A 202 10.17 20.81 1.90
CA THR A 202 11.33 20.65 1.03
C THR A 202 11.96 19.28 1.17
N PHE A 203 12.05 18.73 2.40
CA PHE A 203 12.54 17.37 2.63
C PHE A 203 11.60 16.32 2.04
N GLN A 204 10.29 16.52 2.17
CA GLN A 204 9.30 15.68 1.47
C GLN A 204 9.51 15.73 -0.05
N ALA A 205 9.71 16.91 -0.63
CA ALA A 205 9.92 17.07 -2.07
C ALA A 205 11.18 16.35 -2.55
N LEU A 206 12.27 16.44 -1.81
CA LEU A 206 13.52 15.74 -2.10
C LEU A 206 13.35 14.23 -2.02
N ARG A 207 12.71 13.72 -0.97
CA ARG A 207 12.44 12.30 -0.78
C ARG A 207 11.62 11.72 -1.95
N ILE A 208 10.53 12.39 -2.30
CA ILE A 208 9.68 12.01 -3.43
C ILE A 208 10.48 11.98 -4.74
N ALA A 209 11.34 12.97 -4.97
CA ALA A 209 12.12 13.04 -6.20
C ALA A 209 13.23 11.98 -6.26
N VAL A 210 13.96 11.76 -5.17
CA VAL A 210 15.02 10.75 -5.07
C VAL A 210 14.48 9.34 -5.31
N ASN A 211 13.29 9.03 -4.77
CA ASN A 211 12.71 7.69 -4.79
C ASN A 211 11.60 7.50 -5.83
N GLU A 212 11.34 8.51 -6.66
CA GLU A 212 10.27 8.48 -7.67
C GLU A 212 8.92 7.99 -7.13
N GLU A 213 8.61 8.32 -5.85
CA GLU A 213 7.52 7.73 -5.07
C GLU A 213 6.17 7.81 -5.77
N LEU A 214 5.84 8.95 -6.39
CA LEU A 214 4.53 9.16 -7.00
C LEU A 214 4.37 8.39 -8.32
N SER A 215 5.41 8.32 -9.16
CA SER A 215 5.39 7.54 -10.40
C SER A 215 5.33 6.03 -10.12
N HIS A 216 6.08 5.58 -9.10
CA HIS A 216 6.01 4.20 -8.64
C HIS A 216 4.62 3.85 -8.11
N LEU A 217 3.99 4.74 -7.34
CA LEU A 217 2.63 4.54 -6.83
C LEU A 217 1.60 4.45 -7.96
N GLU A 218 1.65 5.35 -8.94
CA GLU A 218 0.72 5.33 -10.08
C GLU A 218 0.83 4.01 -10.87
N SER A 219 2.05 3.57 -11.14
CA SER A 219 2.31 2.29 -11.79
C SER A 219 1.82 1.11 -10.96
N ALA A 220 2.16 1.09 -9.67
CA ALA A 220 1.81 0.00 -8.77
C ALA A 220 0.30 -0.15 -8.55
N LEU A 221 -0.47 0.94 -8.50
CA LEU A 221 -1.94 0.88 -8.41
C LEU A 221 -2.56 0.15 -9.59
N SER A 222 -2.09 0.41 -10.82
CA SER A 222 -2.56 -0.27 -12.03
C SER A 222 -2.18 -1.76 -12.02
N GLN A 223 -0.97 -2.08 -11.58
CA GLN A 223 -0.51 -3.46 -11.45
C GLN A 223 -1.31 -4.20 -10.38
N ALA A 224 -1.46 -3.61 -9.18
CA ALA A 224 -2.24 -4.18 -8.08
C ALA A 224 -3.67 -4.52 -8.50
N HIS A 225 -4.33 -3.58 -9.19
CA HIS A 225 -5.67 -3.80 -9.71
C HIS A 225 -5.73 -5.03 -10.62
N SER A 226 -4.74 -5.24 -11.50
CA SER A 226 -4.72 -6.38 -12.41
C SER A 226 -4.48 -7.74 -11.71
N LEU A 227 -3.85 -7.74 -10.54
CA LEU A 227 -3.51 -8.94 -9.77
C LEU A 227 -4.63 -9.42 -8.84
N LEU A 228 -5.55 -8.52 -8.46
CA LEU A 228 -6.67 -8.86 -7.60
C LEU A 228 -7.63 -9.84 -8.30
N GLY A 229 -8.09 -10.83 -7.57
CA GLY A 229 -9.26 -11.63 -7.98
C GLY A 229 -10.58 -10.87 -7.79
N HIS A 230 -11.69 -11.44 -8.26
CA HIS A 230 -13.02 -10.88 -8.01
C HIS A 230 -13.31 -10.79 -6.50
N GLY A 231 -13.76 -9.63 -6.04
CA GLY A 231 -13.96 -9.37 -4.61
C GLY A 231 -12.67 -9.11 -3.84
N GLY A 232 -11.51 -9.19 -4.50
CA GLY A 232 -10.22 -8.85 -3.89
C GLY A 232 -10.11 -7.36 -3.59
N ARG A 233 -9.42 -6.99 -2.51
CA ARG A 233 -9.38 -5.62 -1.99
C ARG A 233 -8.01 -4.98 -2.07
N LEU A 234 -8.01 -3.70 -2.43
CA LEU A 234 -6.86 -2.84 -2.44
C LEU A 234 -6.97 -1.83 -1.29
N VAL A 235 -6.05 -1.89 -0.35
CA VAL A 235 -5.95 -0.99 0.80
C VAL A 235 -4.70 -0.15 0.65
N VAL A 236 -4.86 1.18 0.72
CA VAL A 236 -3.74 2.11 0.62
C VAL A 236 -3.81 3.12 1.76
N ILE A 237 -2.73 3.18 2.55
CA ILE A 237 -2.49 4.19 3.58
C ILE A 237 -1.50 5.20 2.99
N SER A 238 -1.85 6.48 3.00
CA SER A 238 -1.04 7.59 2.52
C SER A 238 -0.82 8.61 3.62
N TYR A 239 0.33 9.32 3.60
CA TYR A 239 0.71 10.26 4.67
C TYR A 239 0.77 11.71 4.21
N HIS A 240 0.70 11.97 2.91
CA HIS A 240 0.63 13.33 2.38
C HIS A 240 -0.41 13.49 1.26
N SER A 241 -0.71 14.75 0.94
CA SER A 241 -1.78 15.15 0.02
C SER A 241 -1.62 14.60 -1.40
N LEU A 242 -0.38 14.46 -1.89
CA LEU A 242 -0.11 14.02 -3.24
C LEU A 242 -0.41 12.53 -3.42
N GLU A 243 0.04 11.68 -2.48
CA GLU A 243 -0.31 10.25 -2.46
C GLU A 243 -1.82 10.06 -2.40
N ASP A 244 -2.48 10.67 -1.40
CA ASP A 244 -3.94 10.55 -1.23
C ASP A 244 -4.72 11.00 -2.48
N ARG A 245 -4.23 12.03 -3.18
CA ARG A 245 -4.81 12.53 -4.42
C ARG A 245 -4.71 11.50 -5.55
N ILE A 246 -3.55 10.89 -5.74
CA ILE A 246 -3.31 9.84 -6.74
C ILE A 246 -4.23 8.65 -6.48
N VAL A 247 -4.24 8.11 -5.27
CA VAL A 247 -5.08 6.97 -4.89
C VAL A 247 -6.56 7.29 -5.10
N LYS A 248 -7.01 8.46 -4.61
CA LYS A 248 -8.40 8.91 -4.78
C LYS A 248 -8.79 9.01 -6.26
N GLN A 249 -7.96 9.64 -7.08
CA GLN A 249 -8.23 9.82 -8.50
C GLN A 249 -8.26 8.48 -9.23
N TYR A 250 -7.33 7.59 -8.91
CA TYR A 250 -7.29 6.25 -9.47
C TYR A 250 -8.57 5.46 -9.14
N PHE A 251 -8.94 5.37 -7.87
CA PHE A 251 -10.15 4.65 -7.45
C PHE A 251 -11.42 5.26 -8.06
N GLN A 252 -11.50 6.58 -8.14
CA GLN A 252 -12.64 7.27 -8.76
C GLN A 252 -12.74 7.01 -10.26
N LYS A 253 -11.59 6.97 -10.96
CA LYS A 253 -11.54 6.66 -12.39
C LYS A 253 -12.02 5.24 -12.65
N GLU A 254 -11.48 4.26 -11.94
CA GLU A 254 -11.79 2.85 -12.12
C GLU A 254 -13.20 2.45 -11.63
N ALA A 255 -13.83 3.29 -10.80
CA ALA A 255 -15.20 3.08 -10.33
C ALA A 255 -16.27 3.73 -11.23
N LYS A 256 -15.88 4.49 -12.25
CA LYS A 256 -16.83 5.15 -13.18
C LYS A 256 -17.19 4.24 -14.34
N GLY A 257 -18.42 4.37 -14.88
CA GLY A 257 -18.84 3.72 -16.12
C GLY A 257 -18.38 4.44 -17.39
N CYS A 258 -17.93 5.70 -17.25
CA CYS A 258 -17.44 6.49 -18.37
C CYS A 258 -16.36 7.46 -17.87
N ILE A 259 -15.27 7.59 -18.65
CA ILE A 259 -14.16 8.49 -18.38
C ILE A 259 -13.98 9.55 -19.47
N CYS A 260 -14.93 9.67 -20.39
CA CYS A 260 -14.93 10.74 -21.37
C CYS A 260 -15.01 12.10 -20.68
N PRO A 261 -14.45 13.16 -21.27
CA PRO A 261 -14.72 14.53 -20.90
C PRO A 261 -16.22 14.87 -20.93
N ASP A 262 -16.67 15.75 -20.04
CA ASP A 262 -18.10 16.07 -19.86
C ASP A 262 -18.70 16.78 -21.09
N ASP A 263 -17.91 17.34 -22.00
CA ASP A 263 -18.30 18.02 -23.24
C ASP A 263 -18.56 17.05 -24.41
N ILE A 264 -18.27 15.75 -24.26
CA ILE A 264 -18.55 14.75 -25.29
C ILE A 264 -19.97 14.20 -25.11
N PRO A 265 -20.89 14.42 -26.10
CA PRO A 265 -22.29 14.07 -25.95
C PRO A 265 -22.58 12.56 -25.98
N GLN A 266 -21.68 11.75 -26.53
CA GLN A 266 -21.80 10.29 -26.59
C GLN A 266 -20.51 9.61 -26.13
N CYS A 267 -20.62 8.63 -25.27
CA CYS A 267 -19.46 7.88 -24.76
C CYS A 267 -18.71 7.18 -25.90
N VAL A 268 -17.37 7.36 -25.91
CA VAL A 268 -16.44 6.76 -26.89
C VAL A 268 -15.27 6.07 -26.23
N CYS A 269 -15.26 5.94 -24.87
CA CYS A 269 -14.10 5.40 -24.14
C CYS A 269 -14.17 3.90 -23.87
N ASP A 270 -15.32 3.24 -24.07
CA ASP A 270 -15.58 1.83 -23.76
C ASP A 270 -15.13 1.42 -22.33
N HIS A 271 -14.97 2.41 -21.44
CA HIS A 271 -14.56 2.17 -20.05
C HIS A 271 -15.71 1.57 -19.25
N GLN A 272 -15.41 0.50 -18.53
CA GLN A 272 -16.33 -0.16 -17.61
C GLN A 272 -15.83 -0.04 -16.17
N PRO A 273 -16.73 0.07 -15.18
CA PRO A 273 -16.34 0.05 -13.79
C PRO A 273 -15.62 -1.25 -13.47
N SER A 274 -14.43 -1.17 -12.93
CA SER A 274 -13.58 -2.31 -12.56
C SER A 274 -13.28 -2.37 -11.07
N LEU A 275 -13.52 -1.25 -10.35
CA LEU A 275 -13.43 -1.14 -8.91
C LEU A 275 -14.72 -0.63 -8.28
N ARG A 276 -15.00 -1.08 -7.07
CA ARG A 276 -16.01 -0.53 -6.16
C ARG A 276 -15.32 0.15 -4.99
N ILE A 277 -15.60 1.43 -4.76
CA ILE A 277 -15.05 2.16 -3.61
C ILE A 277 -15.79 1.70 -2.35
N ILE A 278 -15.06 1.13 -1.39
CA ILE A 278 -15.63 0.62 -0.14
C ILE A 278 -15.87 1.76 0.84
N ASN A 279 -14.88 2.64 1.05
CA ASN A 279 -15.03 3.80 1.92
C ASN A 279 -15.12 5.11 1.13
N ARG A 280 -16.31 5.70 1.05
CA ARG A 280 -16.49 7.00 0.37
C ARG A 280 -15.75 8.14 1.07
N ARG A 281 -15.73 8.14 2.42
CA ARG A 281 -14.90 9.05 3.22
C ARG A 281 -13.58 8.38 3.55
N VAL A 282 -12.51 9.15 3.53
CA VAL A 282 -11.21 8.68 3.97
C VAL A 282 -11.28 8.23 5.43
N ILE A 283 -10.66 7.11 5.77
CA ILE A 283 -10.50 6.66 7.14
C ILE A 283 -9.21 7.28 7.68
N THR A 284 -9.26 7.81 8.89
CA THR A 284 -8.14 8.45 9.58
C THR A 284 -7.93 7.79 10.93
N PRO A 285 -6.70 7.82 11.46
CA PRO A 285 -6.42 7.26 12.78
C PRO A 285 -7.29 7.87 13.88
N SER A 286 -7.59 7.09 14.89
CA SER A 286 -8.27 7.57 16.09
C SER A 286 -7.37 8.49 16.94
N ASP A 287 -7.96 9.31 17.81
CA ASP A 287 -7.20 10.15 18.73
C ASP A 287 -6.34 9.30 19.69
N GLU A 288 -6.81 8.10 20.05
CA GLU A 288 -6.05 7.15 20.86
C GLU A 288 -4.81 6.64 20.13
N GLU A 289 -4.94 6.29 18.85
CA GLU A 289 -3.81 5.87 18.04
C GLU A 289 -2.80 7.01 17.86
N ILE A 290 -3.27 8.21 17.55
CA ILE A 290 -2.40 9.40 17.42
C ILE A 290 -1.64 9.67 18.72
N SER A 291 -2.27 9.45 19.88
CA SER A 291 -1.62 9.61 21.18
C SER A 291 -0.50 8.59 21.41
N ARG A 292 -0.71 7.32 21.02
CA ARG A 292 0.29 6.23 21.15
C ARG A 292 1.35 6.28 20.06
N ASN A 293 0.94 6.65 18.83
CA ASN A 293 1.79 6.74 17.66
C ASN A 293 1.59 8.10 16.95
N PRO A 294 2.27 9.18 17.37
CA PRO A 294 2.12 10.49 16.74
C PRO A 294 2.44 10.54 15.24
N ARG A 295 3.18 9.55 14.72
CA ARG A 295 3.51 9.42 13.29
C ARG A 295 2.28 9.07 12.45
N SER A 296 1.25 8.44 13.04
CA SER A 296 -0.02 8.13 12.36
C SER A 296 -0.87 9.35 12.02
N ARG A 297 -0.65 10.51 12.66
CA ARG A 297 -1.52 11.69 12.59
C ARG A 297 -1.94 12.10 11.17
N SER A 298 -1.06 11.95 10.19
CA SER A 298 -1.32 12.35 8.81
C SER A 298 -1.86 11.21 7.93
N ALA A 299 -1.97 10.01 8.49
CA ALA A 299 -2.39 8.83 7.75
C ALA A 299 -3.84 8.95 7.24
N LYS A 300 -4.05 8.47 6.03
CA LYS A 300 -5.34 8.43 5.34
C LYS A 300 -5.48 7.11 4.61
N MET A 301 -6.45 6.31 4.98
CA MET A 301 -6.67 5.01 4.36
C MET A 301 -7.84 5.06 3.38
N ARG A 302 -7.62 4.46 2.21
CA ARG A 302 -8.64 4.22 1.19
C ARG A 302 -8.69 2.75 0.83
N VAL A 303 -9.92 2.28 0.59
CA VAL A 303 -10.20 0.87 0.26
C VAL A 303 -11.07 0.81 -0.98
N ALA A 304 -10.65 -0.02 -1.93
CA ALA A 304 -11.45 -0.37 -3.10
C ALA A 304 -11.47 -1.90 -3.28
N GLU A 305 -12.53 -2.40 -3.90
CA GLU A 305 -12.72 -3.81 -4.17
C GLU A 305 -12.82 -4.03 -5.68
N ARG A 306 -12.13 -5.05 -6.19
CA ARG A 306 -12.20 -5.43 -7.60
C ARG A 306 -13.56 -6.01 -7.94
N ILE A 307 -14.17 -5.49 -8.99
CA ILE A 307 -15.34 -6.08 -9.65
C ILE A 307 -14.93 -6.57 -11.04
N ILE A 308 -15.39 -7.79 -11.39
CA ILE A 308 -15.15 -8.39 -12.70
C ILE A 308 -16.52 -8.58 -13.33
N GLU A 309 -16.65 -8.26 -14.61
CA GLU A 309 -17.86 -8.40 -15.40
C GLU A 309 -18.36 -9.86 -15.45
N PRO A 310 -19.68 -10.08 -15.54
CA PRO A 310 -20.23 -11.42 -15.75
C PRO A 310 -19.69 -12.04 -17.05
N GLY A 311 -18.88 -13.10 -16.94
CA GLY A 311 -18.24 -13.78 -18.09
C GLY A 311 -16.72 -13.81 -18.00
N GLU A 312 -16.06 -12.92 -17.30
CA GLU A 312 -14.67 -13.07 -16.88
C GLU A 312 -14.63 -14.03 -15.68
N GLY A 313 -13.86 -15.12 -15.76
CA GLY A 313 -13.85 -16.20 -14.76
C GLY A 313 -13.75 -15.69 -13.31
N ARG A 314 -14.60 -16.21 -12.45
CA ARG A 314 -14.54 -15.95 -11.00
C ARG A 314 -13.35 -16.72 -10.43
N PHE A 315 -12.38 -16.00 -9.90
CA PHE A 315 -11.21 -16.61 -9.26
C PHE A 315 -11.50 -17.06 -7.82
N PHE A 316 -12.50 -16.42 -7.16
CA PHE A 316 -12.91 -16.78 -5.80
C PHE A 316 -14.43 -16.91 -5.76
N SER A 317 -14.94 -18.03 -5.23
CA SER A 317 -16.36 -18.14 -4.91
C SER A 317 -16.68 -17.25 -3.72
N SER A 318 -17.78 -16.52 -3.77
CA SER A 318 -18.29 -15.85 -2.57
C SER A 318 -18.65 -16.90 -1.53
N ARG A 319 -18.50 -16.60 -0.23
CA ARG A 319 -18.88 -17.51 0.87
C ARG A 319 -20.30 -18.08 0.73
N GLU A 320 -21.18 -17.36 0.07
CA GLU A 320 -22.56 -17.80 -0.21
C GLU A 320 -22.62 -18.92 -1.24
N ASP A 321 -21.76 -18.94 -2.24
CA ASP A 321 -21.72 -19.99 -3.28
C ASP A 321 -21.17 -21.33 -2.73
N GLU A 322 -20.29 -21.32 -1.74
CA GLU A 322 -19.79 -22.55 -1.10
C GLU A 322 -20.85 -23.21 -0.21
N LEU A 323 -21.65 -22.42 0.51
CA LEU A 323 -22.76 -22.92 1.33
C LEU A 323 -23.87 -23.54 0.46
N VAL A 324 -24.22 -22.90 -0.66
CA VAL A 324 -25.25 -23.41 -1.59
C VAL A 324 -24.77 -24.68 -2.28
N ASN A 325 -23.50 -24.79 -2.68
CA ASN A 325 -22.94 -25.98 -3.31
C ASN A 325 -22.77 -27.15 -2.33
N HIS A 326 -22.57 -26.89 -1.05
CA HIS A 326 -22.48 -27.95 -0.03
C HIS A 326 -23.87 -28.53 0.29
N VAL A 327 -24.93 -27.72 0.32
CA VAL A 327 -26.30 -28.14 0.55
C VAL A 327 -26.84 -28.91 -0.67
N SER A 328 -26.48 -28.55 -1.89
CA SER A 328 -26.91 -29.21 -3.13
C SER A 328 -26.26 -30.59 -3.33
N ARG A 329 -25.07 -30.84 -2.79
CA ARG A 329 -24.37 -32.15 -2.90
C ARG A 329 -24.76 -33.16 -1.83
N THR A 330 -25.37 -32.73 -0.73
CA THR A 330 -25.85 -33.64 0.34
C THR A 330 -27.33 -33.97 0.22
N GLY A 331 -28.06 -33.38 -0.75
CA GLY A 331 -29.53 -33.57 -0.92
C GLY A 331 -29.99 -34.71 -1.82
N SER A 332 -29.10 -35.50 -2.44
CA SER A 332 -29.49 -36.65 -3.25
C SER A 332 -29.43 -37.97 -2.48
N VAL A 333 -30.29 -38.11 -1.47
CA VAL A 333 -30.59 -39.43 -0.88
C VAL A 333 -31.71 -40.06 -1.70
N GLN A 334 -31.39 -41.16 -2.33
CA GLN A 334 -32.25 -41.98 -3.14
C GLN A 334 -33.51 -42.41 -2.38
N HIS A 335 -34.69 -42.09 -2.91
CA HIS A 335 -35.94 -42.77 -2.59
C HIS A 335 -35.96 -44.11 -3.31
N GLY A 336 -35.48 -45.16 -2.64
CA GLY A 336 -35.67 -46.55 -3.07
C GLY A 336 -37.11 -46.99 -2.78
N GLN A 337 -37.87 -47.23 -3.83
CA GLN A 337 -39.20 -47.83 -3.75
C GLN A 337 -39.07 -49.32 -3.30
N ALA A 338 -39.56 -49.64 -2.12
CA ALA A 338 -39.79 -51.02 -1.68
C ALA A 338 -41.11 -51.53 -2.29
N LYS A 339 -41.03 -52.42 -3.29
CA LYS A 339 -42.18 -53.21 -3.79
C LYS A 339 -42.46 -54.34 -2.80
N HIS A 340 -43.60 -54.29 -2.13
CA HIS A 340 -44.20 -55.42 -1.45
C HIS A 340 -44.59 -56.52 -2.49
N LYS A 341 -44.01 -57.71 -2.36
CA LYS A 341 -44.57 -58.98 -2.91
C LYS A 341 -45.08 -59.81 -1.75
N GLY A 342 -46.39 -59.94 -1.69
CA GLY A 342 -47.05 -60.92 -0.84
C GLY A 342 -46.78 -62.35 -1.30
N VAL A 343 -46.51 -63.22 -0.35
CA VAL A 343 -46.61 -64.69 -0.58
C VAL A 343 -47.57 -65.24 0.43
N VAL A 344 -48.69 -65.78 -0.10
CA VAL A 344 -49.64 -66.61 0.59
C VAL A 344 -49.04 -67.99 0.70
N GLN A 345 -48.99 -68.62 1.90
CA GLN A 345 -48.88 -70.01 2.06
C GLN A 345 -49.97 -70.51 3.01
N ARG A 346 -50.79 -71.47 2.47
CA ARG A 346 -51.78 -72.27 3.15
C ARG A 346 -51.11 -73.46 3.84
N GLY A 347 -51.64 -73.81 4.95
CA GLY A 347 -52.13 -75.17 5.19
C GLY A 347 -51.22 -76.13 5.88
N GLY A 348 -51.76 -76.70 6.93
CA GLY A 348 -51.72 -78.11 7.05
C GLY A 348 -51.20 -78.67 8.34
N SER A 349 -52.18 -79.19 9.16
CA SER A 349 -52.12 -80.19 10.19
C SER A 349 -51.69 -79.75 11.58
#